data_31a82c950a3f2861263fdf671030acf7
#
_entry.id   31a82c950a3f2861263fdf671030acf7
#
_cell.length_a   1.000
_cell.length_b   1.000
_cell.length_c   1.000
_cell.angle_alpha   90.00
_cell.angle_beta   90.00
_cell.angle_gamma   90.00
#
_symmetry.space_group_name_H-M   'P 1'
#
loop_
_entity.id
_entity.type
_entity.pdbx_description
1 polymer ?
#
loop_
_entity_poly.entity_id
_entity_poly.type
_entity_poly.pdbx_seq_one_letter_code
_entity_poly.pdbx_strand_id
1 'polypeptide(L)'
;NLDEFFRVRMATLTRIAESDVKQMKSQIEEARHTIKVINKLNNRYNKEFGHVVGQLTKELEKEKIRLVNEKQLNEAQQSFIRQYFRNSLAGFTNPIWLSQAERLANESDDTIYLAVKLTRWYDEAKKPKKEYALIRVPVEKFGRFLELPVEDDTHYIMYIDDVIRY
;
A
#
# COMPACT_ATOMS: atom_id res chain seq x y z
N ASN A 1 -20.08 0.87 8.95
CA ASN A 1 -18.95 1.24 8.13
C ASN A 1 -17.76 0.32 8.42
N LEU A 2 -17.15 -0.27 7.37
CA LEU A 2 -16.12 -1.31 7.52
C LEU A 2 -14.83 -0.73 8.15
N ASP A 3 -14.47 0.49 7.81
CA ASP A 3 -13.31 1.20 8.34
C ASP A 3 -13.44 1.46 9.84
N GLU A 4 -14.56 1.99 10.29
CA GLU A 4 -14.86 2.18 11.72
C GLU A 4 -14.83 0.85 12.48
N PHE A 5 -15.36 -0.22 11.87
CA PHE A 5 -15.32 -1.56 12.47
C PHE A 5 -13.90 -2.00 12.77
N PHE A 6 -12.97 -1.86 11.80
CA PHE A 6 -11.57 -2.26 11.99
C PHE A 6 -10.83 -1.34 12.96
N ARG A 7 -11.04 -0.04 12.89
CA ARG A 7 -10.37 0.93 13.79
C ARG A 7 -10.80 0.81 15.23
N VAL A 8 -12.08 0.60 15.51
CA VAL A 8 -12.62 0.64 16.87
C VAL A 8 -12.85 -0.75 17.41
N ARG A 9 -13.68 -1.57 16.75
CA ARG A 9 -14.11 -2.86 17.29
C ARG A 9 -13.02 -3.92 17.21
N MET A 10 -12.35 -4.00 16.07
CA MET A 10 -11.25 -4.95 15.90
C MET A 10 -10.06 -4.62 16.80
N ALA A 11 -9.71 -3.33 16.95
CA ALA A 11 -8.66 -2.89 17.87
C ALA A 11 -9.00 -3.22 19.34
N THR A 12 -10.27 -3.09 19.73
CA THR A 12 -10.74 -3.47 21.08
C THR A 12 -10.63 -4.98 21.31
N LEU A 13 -11.06 -5.79 20.35
CA LEU A 13 -10.93 -7.25 20.42
C LEU A 13 -9.47 -7.68 20.52
N THR A 14 -8.59 -7.07 19.74
CA THR A 14 -7.15 -7.36 19.76
C THR A 14 -6.56 -7.05 21.15
N ARG A 15 -6.89 -5.91 21.73
CA ARG A 15 -6.43 -5.53 23.07
C ARG A 15 -6.90 -6.52 24.16
N ILE A 16 -8.15 -7.01 24.07
CA ILE A 16 -8.66 -8.04 24.98
C ILE A 16 -7.90 -9.36 24.75
N ALA A 17 -7.71 -9.79 23.51
CA ALA A 17 -7.04 -11.03 23.14
C ALA A 17 -5.56 -11.09 23.58
N GLU A 18 -4.89 -9.93 23.67
CA GLU A 18 -3.50 -9.76 24.11
C GLU A 18 -3.35 -9.51 25.62
N SER A 19 -4.46 -9.41 26.35
CA SER A 19 -4.44 -9.17 27.78
C SER A 19 -3.91 -10.39 28.54
N ASP A 20 -3.10 -10.13 29.58
CA ASP A 20 -2.55 -11.16 30.50
C ASP A 20 -3.34 -11.29 31.80
N VAL A 21 -4.53 -10.67 31.90
CA VAL A 21 -5.35 -10.68 33.12
C VAL A 21 -5.99 -12.02 33.34
N LYS A 22 -5.52 -12.74 34.36
CA LYS A 22 -6.00 -14.13 34.70
C LYS A 22 -7.49 -14.25 34.89
N GLN A 23 -8.15 -13.21 35.43
CA GLN A 23 -9.60 -13.20 35.67
C GLN A 23 -10.42 -13.09 34.37
N MET A 24 -9.80 -12.73 33.24
CA MET A 24 -10.46 -12.52 31.96
C MET A 24 -10.24 -13.67 30.96
N LYS A 25 -9.81 -14.85 31.39
CA LYS A 25 -9.48 -15.97 30.48
C LYS A 25 -10.58 -16.27 29.46
N SER A 26 -11.83 -16.38 29.91
CA SER A 26 -12.98 -16.67 29.03
C SER A 26 -13.16 -15.56 27.97
N GLN A 27 -13.06 -14.30 28.38
CA GLN A 27 -13.18 -13.16 27.45
C GLN A 27 -12.02 -13.09 26.45
N ILE A 28 -10.82 -13.46 26.87
CA ILE A 28 -9.64 -13.55 26.03
C ILE A 28 -9.83 -14.65 24.96
N GLU A 29 -10.30 -15.82 25.35
CA GLU A 29 -10.56 -16.93 24.42
C GLU A 29 -11.67 -16.59 23.43
N GLU A 30 -12.75 -15.97 23.90
CA GLU A 30 -13.85 -15.51 23.06
C GLU A 30 -13.37 -14.43 22.07
N ALA A 31 -12.57 -13.46 22.50
CA ALA A 31 -11.99 -12.44 21.62
C ALA A 31 -11.08 -13.08 20.56
N ARG A 32 -10.21 -14.02 20.93
CA ARG A 32 -9.35 -14.75 20.00
C ARG A 32 -10.15 -15.55 18.97
N HIS A 33 -11.21 -16.21 19.41
CA HIS A 33 -12.10 -16.93 18.51
C HIS A 33 -12.80 -15.98 17.54
N THR A 34 -13.35 -14.87 18.04
CA THR A 34 -14.02 -13.84 17.23
C THR A 34 -13.08 -13.24 16.18
N ILE A 35 -11.85 -12.89 16.57
CA ILE A 35 -10.81 -12.40 15.64
C ILE A 35 -10.54 -13.43 14.53
N LYS A 36 -10.44 -14.71 14.87
CA LYS A 36 -10.22 -15.78 13.89
C LYS A 36 -11.36 -15.88 12.88
N VAL A 37 -12.61 -15.76 13.34
CA VAL A 37 -13.80 -15.76 12.47
C VAL A 37 -13.80 -14.52 11.55
N ILE A 38 -13.55 -13.33 12.11
CA ILE A 38 -13.47 -12.08 11.35
C ILE A 38 -12.39 -12.18 10.26
N ASN A 39 -11.19 -12.65 10.60
CA ASN A 39 -10.10 -12.82 9.64
C ASN A 39 -10.46 -13.80 8.51
N LYS A 40 -11.16 -14.89 8.84
CA LYS A 40 -11.64 -15.83 7.82
C LYS A 40 -12.64 -15.18 6.86
N LEU A 41 -13.59 -14.40 7.37
CA LEU A 41 -14.56 -13.66 6.56
C LEU A 41 -13.87 -12.58 5.71
N ASN A 42 -12.95 -11.85 6.30
CA ASN A 42 -12.18 -10.82 5.58
C ASN A 42 -11.34 -11.42 4.45
N ASN A 43 -10.69 -12.57 4.68
CA ASN A 43 -9.94 -13.27 3.63
C ASN A 43 -10.86 -13.73 2.48
N ARG A 44 -12.08 -14.16 2.77
CA ARG A 44 -13.07 -14.49 1.75
C ARG A 44 -13.50 -13.26 0.99
N TYR A 45 -13.83 -12.19 1.69
CA TYR A 45 -14.19 -10.90 1.10
C TYR A 45 -13.08 -10.38 0.16
N ASN A 46 -11.83 -10.42 0.60
CA ASN A 46 -10.69 -9.96 -0.21
C ASN A 46 -10.51 -10.81 -1.48
N LYS A 47 -10.79 -12.11 -1.44
CA LYS A 47 -10.76 -12.96 -2.64
C LYS A 47 -11.88 -12.59 -3.63
N GLU A 48 -13.09 -12.40 -3.12
CA GLU A 48 -14.24 -11.98 -3.94
C GLU A 48 -14.01 -10.60 -4.55
N PHE A 49 -13.50 -9.65 -3.75
CA PHE A 49 -13.11 -8.32 -4.23
C PHE A 49 -12.04 -8.39 -5.33
N GLY A 50 -10.98 -9.17 -5.12
CA GLY A 50 -9.93 -9.37 -6.13
C GLY A 50 -10.47 -9.98 -7.43
N HIS A 51 -11.45 -10.89 -7.34
CA HIS A 51 -12.13 -11.44 -8.51
C HIS A 51 -12.91 -10.36 -9.28
N VAL A 52 -13.69 -9.55 -8.59
CA VAL A 52 -14.45 -8.45 -9.19
C VAL A 52 -13.53 -7.42 -9.86
N VAL A 53 -12.45 -7.02 -9.18
CA VAL A 53 -11.43 -6.12 -9.75
C VAL A 53 -10.82 -6.72 -11.01
N GLY A 54 -10.48 -8.03 -10.98
CA GLY A 54 -9.95 -8.71 -12.16
C GLY A 54 -10.94 -8.80 -13.34
N GLN A 55 -12.23 -8.92 -13.08
CA GLN A 55 -13.26 -8.85 -14.11
C GLN A 55 -13.37 -7.44 -14.68
N LEU A 56 -13.43 -6.42 -13.81
CA LEU A 56 -13.49 -5.02 -14.22
C LEU A 56 -12.30 -4.63 -15.11
N THR A 57 -11.09 -5.05 -14.74
CA THR A 57 -9.88 -4.80 -15.53
C THR A 57 -10.00 -5.39 -16.94
N LYS A 58 -10.55 -6.60 -17.08
CA LYS A 58 -10.78 -7.23 -18.38
C LYS A 58 -11.84 -6.51 -19.23
N GLU A 59 -12.88 -5.98 -18.59
CA GLU A 59 -13.88 -5.17 -19.31
C GLU A 59 -13.27 -3.85 -19.78
N LEU A 60 -12.45 -3.18 -18.96
CA LEU A 60 -11.71 -1.99 -19.35
C LEU A 60 -10.78 -2.25 -20.55
N GLU A 61 -10.12 -3.40 -20.60
CA GLU A 61 -9.28 -3.78 -21.76
C GLU A 61 -10.07 -3.88 -23.07
N LYS A 62 -11.34 -4.29 -23.03
CA LYS A 62 -12.21 -4.31 -24.23
C LYS A 62 -12.53 -2.91 -24.73
N GLU A 63 -12.58 -1.94 -23.81
CA GLU A 63 -12.78 -0.52 -24.11
C GLU A 63 -11.46 0.21 -24.38
N LYS A 64 -10.38 -0.54 -24.66
CA LYS A 64 -9.03 -0.02 -24.91
C LYS A 64 -8.45 0.81 -23.76
N ILE A 65 -8.80 0.47 -22.53
CA ILE A 65 -8.24 1.05 -21.31
C ILE A 65 -7.45 -0.04 -20.60
N ARG A 66 -6.14 0.17 -20.41
CA ARG A 66 -5.25 -0.79 -19.76
C ARG A 66 -4.65 -0.23 -18.49
N LEU A 67 -4.91 -0.91 -17.38
CA LEU A 67 -4.23 -0.67 -16.11
C LEU A 67 -2.92 -1.46 -16.10
N VAL A 68 -1.79 -0.76 -16.05
CA VAL A 68 -0.44 -1.34 -16.09
C VAL A 68 0.34 -1.03 -14.82
N ASN A 69 1.29 -1.89 -14.49
CA ASN A 69 2.23 -1.69 -13.38
C ASN A 69 3.67 -1.50 -13.90
N GLU A 70 4.61 -1.27 -13.00
CA GLU A 70 6.02 -0.97 -13.30
C GLU A 70 6.75 -2.06 -14.12
N LYS A 71 6.20 -3.29 -14.19
CA LYS A 71 6.80 -4.41 -14.93
C LYS A 71 6.26 -4.59 -16.34
N GLN A 72 5.22 -3.86 -16.71
CA GLN A 72 4.47 -4.04 -17.94
C GLN A 72 4.70 -2.91 -18.95
N LEU A 73 5.67 -2.05 -18.69
CA LEU A 73 5.92 -0.83 -19.46
C LEU A 73 6.85 -1.10 -20.66
N ASN A 74 6.52 -0.52 -21.80
CA ASN A 74 7.44 -0.43 -22.94
C ASN A 74 8.46 0.71 -22.75
N GLU A 75 9.42 0.85 -23.66
CA GLU A 75 10.52 1.80 -23.56
C GLU A 75 10.03 3.27 -23.56
N ALA A 76 9.02 3.59 -24.37
CA ALA A 76 8.46 4.95 -24.44
C ALA A 76 7.77 5.32 -23.11
N GLN A 77 6.95 4.42 -22.58
CA GLN A 77 6.27 4.59 -21.29
C GLN A 77 7.28 4.69 -20.14
N GLN A 78 8.32 3.87 -20.13
CA GLN A 78 9.42 3.94 -19.16
C GLN A 78 10.13 5.30 -19.19
N SER A 79 10.41 5.82 -20.39
CA SER A 79 11.03 7.13 -20.56
C SER A 79 10.12 8.25 -20.04
N PHE A 80 8.83 8.19 -20.37
CA PHE A 80 7.82 9.13 -19.88
C PHE A 80 7.75 9.15 -18.36
N ILE A 81 7.66 7.96 -17.72
CA ILE A 81 7.56 7.85 -16.25
C ILE A 81 8.82 8.40 -15.57
N ARG A 82 10.02 8.10 -16.07
CA ARG A 82 11.27 8.66 -15.54
C ARG A 82 11.29 10.18 -15.57
N GLN A 83 10.82 10.75 -16.67
CA GLN A 83 10.74 12.20 -16.82
C GLN A 83 9.67 12.80 -15.91
N TYR A 84 8.49 12.19 -15.85
CA TYR A 84 7.40 12.62 -14.98
C TYR A 84 7.81 12.58 -13.50
N PHE A 85 8.45 11.48 -13.06
CA PHE A 85 8.95 11.36 -11.69
C PHE A 85 9.92 12.49 -11.36
N ARG A 86 10.95 12.72 -12.20
CA ARG A 86 11.95 13.77 -11.97
C ARG A 86 11.35 15.16 -11.90
N ASN A 87 10.42 15.46 -12.80
CA ASN A 87 9.89 16.82 -12.95
C ASN A 87 8.76 17.12 -11.96
N SER A 88 8.02 16.10 -11.51
CA SER A 88 6.79 16.30 -10.74
C SER A 88 6.83 15.63 -9.38
N LEU A 89 7.19 14.35 -9.28
CA LEU A 89 7.04 13.55 -8.06
C LEU A 89 8.23 13.61 -7.10
N ALA A 90 9.46 13.75 -7.60
CA ALA A 90 10.68 13.62 -6.81
C ALA A 90 10.72 14.52 -5.58
N GLY A 91 10.21 15.74 -5.67
CA GLY A 91 10.14 16.70 -4.55
C GLY A 91 9.13 16.32 -3.44
N PHE A 92 8.23 15.36 -3.72
CA PHE A 92 7.15 14.95 -2.82
C PHE A 92 7.33 13.54 -2.24
N THR A 93 8.38 12.83 -2.66
CA THR A 93 8.64 11.43 -2.30
C THR A 93 9.84 11.25 -1.37
N ASN A 94 10.10 12.24 -0.52
CA ASN A 94 11.20 12.17 0.43
C ASN A 94 10.97 11.04 1.45
N PRO A 95 11.95 10.16 1.66
CA PRO A 95 11.81 9.07 2.61
C PRO A 95 11.78 9.57 4.05
N ILE A 96 10.85 9.03 4.84
CA ILE A 96 10.74 9.25 6.29
C ILE A 96 11.33 8.01 6.96
N TRP A 97 12.44 8.18 7.65
CA TRP A 97 13.08 7.06 8.35
C TRP A 97 12.23 6.59 9.54
N LEU A 98 12.11 5.30 9.75
CA LEU A 98 11.35 4.75 10.90
C LEU A 98 11.90 5.21 12.26
N SER A 99 13.19 5.54 12.35
CA SER A 99 13.76 6.19 13.53
C SER A 99 13.20 7.59 13.83
N GLN A 100 12.45 8.17 12.89
CA GLN A 100 11.78 9.48 12.97
C GLN A 100 10.25 9.35 12.89
N ALA A 101 9.71 8.15 13.11
CA ALA A 101 8.29 7.82 12.93
C ALA A 101 7.33 8.58 13.84
N GLU A 102 7.80 9.21 14.93
CA GLU A 102 7.00 10.12 15.76
C GLU A 102 6.36 11.26 14.94
N ARG A 103 6.96 11.61 13.79
CA ARG A 103 6.41 12.59 12.85
C ARG A 103 5.17 12.10 12.10
N LEU A 104 4.93 10.78 12.08
CA LEU A 104 3.78 10.16 11.40
C LEU A 104 2.52 10.13 12.28
N ALA A 105 2.65 10.37 13.58
CA ALA A 105 1.53 10.31 14.52
C ALA A 105 0.41 11.34 14.26
N ASN A 106 0.69 12.38 13.47
CA ASN A 106 -0.26 13.44 13.13
C ASN A 106 -0.75 13.39 11.66
N GLU A 107 -0.37 12.35 10.91
CA GLU A 107 -0.82 12.17 9.52
C GLU A 107 -2.25 11.64 9.50
N SER A 108 -3.00 11.95 8.42
CA SER A 108 -4.35 11.43 8.25
C SER A 108 -4.31 9.92 7.98
N ASP A 109 -5.31 9.21 8.47
CA ASP A 109 -5.44 7.76 8.31
C ASP A 109 -5.64 7.31 6.84
N ASP A 110 -5.96 8.23 5.93
CA ASP A 110 -6.17 7.97 4.50
C ASP A 110 -4.88 8.06 3.67
N THR A 111 -3.74 8.30 4.32
CA THR A 111 -2.45 8.44 3.65
C THR A 111 -1.88 7.08 3.26
N ILE A 112 -1.45 6.96 2.00
CA ILE A 112 -0.80 5.75 1.49
C ILE A 112 0.72 5.89 1.61
N TYR A 113 1.37 4.86 2.13
CA TYR A 113 2.82 4.79 2.26
C TYR A 113 3.39 3.55 1.57
N LEU A 114 4.53 3.73 0.92
CA LEU A 114 5.39 2.63 0.50
C LEU A 114 6.44 2.36 1.58
N ALA A 115 6.49 1.12 2.08
CA ALA A 115 7.51 0.69 3.02
C ALA A 115 8.77 0.27 2.24
N VAL A 116 9.90 0.89 2.56
CA VAL A 116 11.18 0.65 1.91
C VAL A 116 12.16 0.05 2.91
N LYS A 117 12.73 -1.09 2.56
CA LYS A 117 13.83 -1.73 3.30
C LYS A 117 15.12 -1.51 2.57
N LEU A 118 16.06 -0.83 3.22
CA LEU A 118 17.38 -0.55 2.70
C LEU A 118 18.42 -1.45 3.37
N THR A 119 19.39 -1.92 2.58
CA THR A 119 20.56 -2.64 3.09
C THR A 119 21.79 -1.79 2.79
N ARG A 120 22.40 -1.25 3.84
CA ARG A 120 23.60 -0.42 3.72
C ARG A 120 24.83 -1.24 4.14
N TRP A 121 25.79 -1.29 3.28
CA TRP A 121 27.09 -1.92 3.53
C TRP A 121 28.07 -0.84 4.00
N TYR A 122 28.60 -1.05 5.20
CA TYR A 122 29.65 -0.21 5.76
C TYR A 122 30.91 -1.08 5.85
N ASP A 123 31.98 -0.74 5.15
CA ASP A 123 33.26 -1.45 5.10
C ASP A 123 33.22 -2.99 5.00
N GLU A 124 34.19 -3.57 4.34
CA GLU A 124 34.28 -5.00 3.99
C GLU A 124 34.19 -5.99 5.16
N ALA A 125 34.40 -5.54 6.39
CA ALA A 125 34.41 -6.40 7.58
C ALA A 125 33.15 -6.35 8.45
N LYS A 126 32.14 -5.54 8.12
CA LYS A 126 30.94 -5.36 8.94
C LYS A 126 29.69 -5.94 8.29
N LYS A 127 28.82 -6.51 9.13
CA LYS A 127 27.50 -6.98 8.68
C LYS A 127 26.67 -5.81 8.13
N PRO A 128 25.91 -6.03 7.03
CA PRO A 128 25.06 -4.99 6.47
C PRO A 128 24.03 -4.51 7.49
N LYS A 129 23.86 -3.20 7.59
CA LYS A 129 22.84 -2.59 8.42
C LYS A 129 21.55 -2.50 7.61
N LYS A 130 20.46 -3.01 8.17
CA LYS A 130 19.12 -2.85 7.62
C LYS A 130 18.49 -1.58 8.17
N GLU A 131 18.02 -0.73 7.29
CA GLU A 131 17.30 0.50 7.62
C GLU A 131 15.93 0.47 6.94
N TYR A 132 14.95 1.10 7.54
CA TYR A 132 13.59 1.12 7.04
C TYR A 132 13.12 2.57 6.92
N ALA A 133 12.42 2.85 5.84
CA ALA A 133 11.83 4.15 5.59
C ALA A 133 10.41 3.99 5.02
N LEU A 134 9.62 5.05 5.14
CA LEU A 134 8.33 5.17 4.49
C LEU A 134 8.40 6.29 3.46
N ILE A 135 7.83 6.07 2.29
CA ILE A 135 7.65 7.08 1.27
C ILE A 135 6.15 7.36 1.16
N ARG A 136 5.75 8.59 1.44
CA ARG A 136 4.38 9.03 1.27
C ARG A 136 4.02 9.09 -0.21
N VAL A 137 2.88 8.53 -0.57
CA VAL A 137 2.32 8.64 -1.92
C VAL A 137 1.46 9.90 -1.98
N PRO A 138 1.83 10.93 -2.77
CA PRO A 138 1.18 12.25 -2.73
C PRO A 138 -0.11 12.28 -3.57
N VAL A 139 -1.09 11.43 -3.23
CA VAL A 139 -2.35 11.28 -3.98
C VAL A 139 -3.23 12.53 -3.95
N GLU A 140 -3.12 13.34 -2.92
CA GLU A 140 -3.90 14.58 -2.76
C GLU A 140 -3.53 15.61 -3.84
N LYS A 141 -2.29 15.57 -4.30
CA LYS A 141 -1.77 16.51 -5.28
C LYS A 141 -1.83 15.98 -6.71
N PHE A 142 -1.52 14.70 -6.91
CA PHE A 142 -1.35 14.11 -8.25
C PHE A 142 -2.48 13.16 -8.65
N GLY A 143 -3.43 12.93 -7.75
CA GLY A 143 -4.45 11.91 -7.95
C GLY A 143 -3.90 10.50 -7.71
N ARG A 144 -4.79 9.52 -7.87
CA ARG A 144 -4.45 8.10 -7.67
C ARG A 144 -3.83 7.47 -8.92
N PHE A 145 -4.12 8.02 -10.09
CA PHE A 145 -3.77 7.46 -11.37
C PHE A 145 -2.97 8.45 -12.21
N LEU A 146 -2.04 7.92 -12.98
CA LEU A 146 -1.32 8.63 -14.04
C LEU A 146 -1.72 8.01 -15.38
N GLU A 147 -2.17 8.83 -16.32
CA GLU A 147 -2.35 8.43 -17.70
C GLU A 147 -1.01 8.49 -18.43
N LEU A 148 -0.65 7.39 -19.09
CA LEU A 148 0.55 7.27 -19.91
C LEU A 148 0.25 7.67 -21.36
N PRO A 149 1.26 7.90 -22.22
CA PRO A 149 1.04 8.16 -23.63
C PRO A 149 0.16 7.07 -24.28
N VAL A 150 -0.82 7.52 -25.05
CA VAL A 150 -1.73 6.64 -25.82
C VAL A 150 -0.95 5.97 -26.95
N GLU A 151 -1.15 4.67 -27.12
CA GLU A 151 -0.56 3.87 -28.19
C GLU A 151 -1.65 3.02 -28.87
N ASP A 152 -1.67 3.00 -30.19
CA ASP A 152 -2.65 2.22 -30.98
C ASP A 152 -4.09 2.38 -30.49
N ASP A 153 -4.47 3.64 -30.21
CA ASP A 153 -5.81 4.01 -29.70
C ASP A 153 -6.14 3.33 -28.35
N THR A 154 -5.11 2.92 -27.60
CA THR A 154 -5.23 2.33 -26.27
C THR A 154 -4.73 3.31 -25.21
N HIS A 155 -5.57 3.55 -24.19
CA HIS A 155 -5.26 4.38 -23.02
C HIS A 155 -4.60 3.52 -21.94
N TYR A 156 -3.43 3.91 -21.49
CA TYR A 156 -2.72 3.24 -20.43
C TYR A 156 -2.79 4.06 -19.15
N ILE A 157 -3.16 3.41 -18.06
CA ILE A 157 -3.32 4.04 -16.75
C ILE A 157 -2.42 3.29 -15.75
N MET A 158 -1.75 4.02 -14.90
CA MET A 158 -0.85 3.48 -13.89
C MET A 158 -1.12 4.11 -12.53
N TYR A 159 -1.03 3.34 -11.45
CA TYR A 159 -1.09 3.90 -10.10
C TYR A 159 0.13 4.77 -9.80
N ILE A 160 -0.06 5.89 -9.11
CA ILE A 160 1.04 6.78 -8.69
C ILE A 160 2.06 6.07 -7.80
N ASP A 161 1.63 5.14 -6.95
CA ASP A 161 2.54 4.32 -6.15
C ASP A 161 3.39 3.36 -6.99
N ASP A 162 2.88 2.84 -8.12
CA ASP A 162 3.66 2.05 -9.06
C ASP A 162 4.68 2.92 -9.82
N VAL A 163 4.33 4.18 -10.13
CA VAL A 163 5.29 5.17 -10.70
C VAL A 163 6.45 5.44 -9.74
N ILE A 164 6.17 5.54 -8.43
CA ILE A 164 7.21 5.77 -7.41
C ILE A 164 8.07 4.51 -7.21
N ARG A 165 7.49 3.33 -7.40
CA ARG A 165 8.16 2.04 -7.25
C ARG A 165 9.09 1.72 -8.42
N TYR A 166 8.82 2.25 -9.61
CA TYR A 166 9.62 2.10 -10.81
C TYR A 166 10.97 2.83 -10.69
#